data_3d0ce2ea86a98e031cc15129f75c8d92
#
_entry.id   3d0ce2ea86a98e031cc15129f75c8d92
#
_cell.length_a   1.000
_cell.length_b   1.000
_cell.length_c   1.000
_cell.angle_alpha   90.00
_cell.angle_beta   90.00
_cell.angle_gamma   90.00
#
_symmetry.space_group_name_H-M   'P 1'
#
loop_
_entity.id
_entity.type
_entity.pdbx_description
1 polymer ?
#
loop_
_entity_poly.entity_id
_entity_poly.type
_entity_poly.pdbx_seq_one_letter_code
_entity_poly.pdbx_strand_id
1 'polypeptide(L)'
;AHSDLGDPRKAIEFYEEALAISREIGDRRGEESSLGNLGNAYSDLGDPRKAIDFYDQALQISREIGDRRGEGNRLFNMSLSLHALGQNEKAVSLARSALAIFEEIESPSAETVRKTLAEWGG
;
A
#
# COMPACT_ATOMS: atom_id res chain seq x y z
N ALA A 1 -8.99 12.88 21.67
CA ALA A 1 -9.24 12.92 20.71
C ALA A 1 -8.61 12.32 19.49
N HIS A 2 -9.37 12.32 18.56
CA HIS A 2 -9.08 11.95 17.22
C HIS A 2 -7.69 12.35 16.75
N SER A 3 -7.03 13.26 17.39
CA SER A 3 -5.76 13.79 16.94
C SER A 3 -4.64 12.75 16.84
N ASP A 4 -4.62 11.80 17.76
CA ASP A 4 -3.55 10.79 17.75
C ASP A 4 -3.64 9.89 16.51
N LEU A 5 -4.86 9.53 16.10
CA LEU A 5 -5.05 8.73 14.91
C LEU A 5 -4.84 9.55 13.65
N GLY A 6 -5.00 10.89 13.74
CA GLY A 6 -4.79 11.76 12.61
C GLY A 6 -3.37 12.28 12.48
N ASP A 7 -2.49 11.97 13.43
CA ASP A 7 -1.11 12.43 13.40
C ASP A 7 -0.21 11.34 12.80
N PRO A 8 0.28 11.53 11.55
CA PRO A 8 1.09 10.50 10.90
C PRO A 8 2.35 10.14 11.68
N ARG A 9 2.94 11.11 12.40
CA ARG A 9 4.17 10.83 13.13
C ARG A 9 3.94 9.89 14.29
N LYS A 10 2.84 10.07 15.01
CA LYS A 10 2.48 9.15 16.10
C LYS A 10 2.08 7.80 15.55
N ALA A 11 1.39 7.79 14.42
CA ALA A 11 1.04 6.54 13.77
C ALA A 11 2.28 5.75 13.38
N ILE A 12 3.31 6.44 12.87
CA ILE A 12 4.56 5.80 12.51
C ILE A 12 5.19 5.11 13.71
N GLU A 13 5.27 5.79 14.85
CA GLU A 13 5.83 5.19 16.06
C GLU A 13 5.07 3.92 16.46
N PHE A 14 3.75 4.01 16.44
CA PHE A 14 2.91 2.86 16.77
C PHE A 14 3.14 1.69 15.82
N TYR A 15 3.17 1.97 14.52
CA TYR A 15 3.35 0.91 13.53
C TYR A 15 4.75 0.33 13.56
N GLU A 16 5.77 1.14 13.88
CA GLU A 16 7.13 0.62 14.03
C GLU A 16 7.23 -0.37 15.19
N GLU A 17 6.56 -0.05 16.30
CA GLU A 17 6.52 -0.95 17.44
C GLU A 17 5.77 -2.23 17.09
N ALA A 18 4.61 -2.09 16.43
CA ALA A 18 3.83 -3.25 16.00
C ALA A 18 4.64 -4.13 15.05
N LEU A 19 5.38 -3.51 14.14
CA LEU A 19 6.22 -4.24 13.20
C LEU A 19 7.31 -5.04 13.90
N ALA A 20 7.95 -4.42 14.88
CA ALA A 20 9.01 -5.09 15.65
C ALA A 20 8.44 -6.32 16.37
N ILE A 21 7.26 -6.18 16.97
CA ILE A 21 6.61 -7.29 17.67
C ILE A 21 6.26 -8.41 16.68
N SER A 22 5.66 -8.04 15.55
CA SER A 22 5.29 -9.04 14.54
C SER A 22 6.50 -9.84 14.06
N ARG A 23 7.62 -9.16 13.84
CA ARG A 23 8.85 -9.83 13.41
C ARG A 23 9.39 -10.75 14.50
N GLU A 24 9.29 -10.32 15.74
CA GLU A 24 9.79 -11.10 16.88
C GLU A 24 9.02 -12.40 17.03
N ILE A 25 7.69 -12.35 16.87
CA ILE A 25 6.86 -13.56 17.07
C ILE A 25 6.59 -14.32 15.76
N GLY A 26 7.13 -13.84 14.65
CA GLY A 26 6.96 -14.51 13.36
C GLY A 26 5.58 -14.36 12.75
N ASP A 27 4.88 -13.28 13.07
CA ASP A 27 3.54 -13.01 12.55
C ASP A 27 3.64 -12.27 11.22
N ARG A 28 3.67 -13.02 10.10
CA ARG A 28 3.84 -12.45 8.77
C ARG A 28 2.66 -11.57 8.37
N ARG A 29 1.43 -11.95 8.75
CA ARG A 29 0.25 -11.14 8.42
C ARG A 29 0.28 -9.82 9.18
N GLY A 30 0.68 -9.83 10.45
CA GLY A 30 0.86 -8.61 11.22
C GLY A 30 1.97 -7.74 10.65
N GLU A 31 3.06 -8.37 10.20
CA GLU A 31 4.17 -7.66 9.57
C GLU A 31 3.70 -6.96 8.29
N GLU A 32 2.94 -7.67 7.47
CA GLU A 32 2.36 -7.10 6.24
C GLU A 32 1.51 -5.87 6.56
N SER A 33 0.61 -6.00 7.53
CA SER A 33 -0.29 -4.91 7.91
C SER A 33 0.47 -3.68 8.39
N SER A 34 1.46 -3.88 9.25
CA SER A 34 2.25 -2.77 9.78
C SER A 34 3.04 -2.06 8.68
N LEU A 35 3.63 -2.82 7.76
CA LEU A 35 4.37 -2.23 6.65
C LEU A 35 3.46 -1.42 5.74
N GLY A 36 2.27 -1.94 5.44
CA GLY A 36 1.29 -1.20 4.63
C GLY A 36 0.85 0.09 5.32
N ASN A 37 0.61 0.01 6.63
CA ASN A 37 0.22 1.19 7.39
C ASN A 37 1.35 2.22 7.48
N LEU A 38 2.60 1.77 7.57
CA LEU A 38 3.75 2.67 7.52
C LEU A 38 3.80 3.38 6.17
N GLY A 39 3.55 2.66 5.08
CA GLY A 39 3.48 3.25 3.76
C GLY A 39 2.43 4.35 3.71
N ASN A 40 1.24 4.07 4.25
CA ASN A 40 0.16 5.06 4.28
C ASN A 40 0.56 6.30 5.09
N ALA A 41 1.20 6.10 6.24
CA ALA A 41 1.61 7.21 7.09
C ALA A 41 2.64 8.10 6.40
N TYR A 42 3.61 7.51 5.72
CA TYR A 42 4.59 8.30 4.98
C TYR A 42 3.97 9.01 3.79
N SER A 43 3.00 8.37 3.13
CA SER A 43 2.25 9.03 2.07
C SER A 43 1.53 10.27 2.62
N ASP A 44 0.91 10.15 3.79
CA ASP A 44 0.22 11.26 4.43
C ASP A 44 1.17 12.39 4.82
N LEU A 45 2.43 12.05 5.09
CA LEU A 45 3.45 13.06 5.40
C LEU A 45 4.00 13.73 4.14
N GLY A 46 3.57 13.29 2.96
CA GLY A 46 4.09 13.83 1.71
C GLY A 46 5.42 13.25 1.29
N ASP A 47 5.72 12.03 1.72
CA ASP A 47 6.95 11.33 1.37
C ASP A 47 6.63 10.06 0.56
N PRO A 48 6.30 10.23 -0.74
CA PRO A 48 5.90 9.07 -1.55
C PRO A 48 7.04 8.08 -1.79
N ARG A 49 8.29 8.51 -1.77
CA ARG A 49 9.41 7.58 -1.97
C ARG A 49 9.50 6.59 -0.82
N LYS A 50 9.38 7.09 0.40
CA LYS A 50 9.42 6.22 1.58
C LYS A 50 8.19 5.33 1.63
N ALA A 51 7.04 5.88 1.24
CA ALA A 51 5.81 5.09 1.16
C ALA A 51 5.99 3.90 0.22
N ILE A 52 6.59 4.12 -0.95
CA ILE A 52 6.83 3.04 -1.91
C ILE A 52 7.70 1.94 -1.30
N ASP A 53 8.74 2.30 -0.56
CA ASP A 53 9.61 1.31 0.07
C ASP A 53 8.83 0.40 1.01
N PHE A 54 7.96 0.98 1.84
CA PHE A 54 7.16 0.19 2.77
C PHE A 54 6.10 -0.63 2.06
N TYR A 55 5.44 -0.05 1.06
CA TYR A 55 4.45 -0.80 0.27
C TYR A 55 5.10 -1.99 -0.43
N ASP A 56 6.32 -1.80 -0.95
CA ASP A 56 7.02 -2.89 -1.63
C ASP A 56 7.31 -4.04 -0.66
N GLN A 57 7.74 -3.73 0.55
CA GLN A 57 7.98 -4.76 1.55
C GLN A 57 6.69 -5.50 1.90
N ALA A 58 5.59 -4.76 2.06
CA ALA A 58 4.29 -5.36 2.33
C ALA A 58 3.84 -6.24 1.16
N LEU A 59 4.07 -5.77 -0.06
CA LEU A 59 3.72 -6.52 -1.27
C LEU A 59 4.41 -7.87 -1.31
N GLN A 60 5.69 -7.91 -0.96
CA GLN A 60 6.44 -9.16 -0.98
C GLN A 60 5.85 -10.16 0.00
N ILE A 61 5.46 -9.69 1.19
CA ILE A 61 4.83 -10.56 2.17
C ILE A 61 3.46 -11.02 1.68
N SER A 62 2.67 -10.11 1.10
CA SER A 62 1.37 -10.47 0.54
C SER A 62 1.50 -11.64 -0.42
N ARG A 63 2.53 -11.60 -1.28
CA ARG A 63 2.77 -12.68 -2.24
C ARG A 63 3.19 -13.97 -1.54
N GLU A 64 4.03 -13.87 -0.52
CA GLU A 64 4.48 -15.04 0.23
C GLU A 64 3.34 -15.78 0.91
N ILE A 65 2.41 -15.02 1.50
CA ILE A 65 1.31 -15.65 2.26
C ILE A 65 0.05 -15.85 1.43
N GLY A 66 0.11 -15.50 0.14
CA GLY A 66 -1.03 -15.70 -0.75
C GLY A 66 -2.19 -14.74 -0.52
N ASP A 67 -1.91 -13.55 0.01
CA ASP A 67 -2.93 -12.54 0.27
C ASP A 67 -3.15 -11.73 -1.01
N ARG A 68 -4.05 -12.20 -1.88
CA ARG A 68 -4.30 -11.54 -3.17
C ARG A 68 -4.90 -10.15 -3.00
N ARG A 69 -5.80 -9.98 -2.04
CA ARG A 69 -6.36 -8.66 -1.77
C ARG A 69 -5.29 -7.69 -1.31
N GLY A 70 -4.42 -8.14 -0.41
CA GLY A 70 -3.29 -7.33 0.04
C GLY A 70 -2.36 -6.97 -1.10
N GLU A 71 -2.08 -7.94 -1.97
CA GLU A 71 -1.22 -7.72 -3.14
C GLU A 71 -1.78 -6.61 -4.02
N GLY A 72 -3.07 -6.68 -4.33
CA GLY A 72 -3.74 -5.64 -5.13
C GLY A 72 -3.69 -4.28 -4.46
N ASN A 73 -3.95 -4.24 -3.15
CA ASN A 73 -3.92 -2.99 -2.39
C ASN A 73 -2.54 -2.33 -2.41
N ARG A 74 -1.48 -3.13 -2.22
CA ARG A 74 -0.12 -2.57 -2.20
C ARG A 74 0.28 -2.07 -3.57
N LEU A 75 -0.05 -2.83 -4.62
CA LEU A 75 0.23 -2.40 -5.99
C LEU A 75 -0.46 -1.07 -6.31
N PHE A 76 -1.72 -0.95 -5.96
CA PHE A 76 -2.46 0.27 -6.23
C PHE A 76 -1.90 1.45 -5.44
N ASN A 77 -1.60 1.25 -4.16
CA ASN A 77 -1.03 2.31 -3.34
C ASN A 77 0.33 2.76 -3.87
N MET A 78 1.16 1.81 -4.33
CA MET A 78 2.43 2.14 -4.97
C MET A 78 2.21 2.96 -6.24
N SER A 79 1.18 2.61 -7.02
CA SER A 79 0.88 3.34 -8.24
C SER A 79 0.52 4.79 -7.95
N LEU A 80 -0.25 5.02 -6.88
CA LEU A 80 -0.61 6.38 -6.49
C LEU A 80 0.63 7.19 -6.09
N SER A 81 1.55 6.57 -5.37
CA SER A 81 2.78 7.22 -4.96
C SER A 81 3.69 7.52 -6.16
N LEU A 82 3.77 6.59 -7.10
CA LEU A 82 4.54 6.80 -8.33
C LEU A 82 3.96 7.93 -9.16
N HIS A 83 2.63 8.01 -9.23
CA HIS A 83 1.98 9.10 -9.94
C HIS A 83 2.31 10.45 -9.29
N ALA A 84 2.33 10.47 -7.96
CA ALA A 84 2.68 11.69 -7.22
C ALA A 84 4.12 12.13 -7.53
N LEU A 85 5.00 11.17 -7.84
CA LEU A 85 6.39 11.47 -8.21
C LEU A 85 6.55 11.81 -9.69
N GLY A 86 5.46 11.82 -10.45
CA GLY A 86 5.52 12.11 -11.89
C GLY A 86 5.93 10.93 -12.74
N GLN A 87 6.02 9.72 -12.17
CA GLN A 87 6.41 8.52 -12.89
C GLN A 87 5.17 7.80 -13.43
N ASN A 88 4.54 8.43 -14.41
CA ASN A 88 3.23 8.01 -14.92
C ASN A 88 3.21 6.62 -15.55
N GLU A 89 4.22 6.28 -16.32
CA GLU A 89 4.24 4.97 -16.99
C GLU A 89 4.27 3.83 -15.99
N LYS A 90 5.12 3.97 -14.97
CA LYS A 90 5.19 2.95 -13.92
C LYS A 90 3.90 2.90 -13.11
N ALA A 91 3.33 4.08 -12.83
CA ALA A 91 2.08 4.17 -12.09
C ALA A 91 0.96 3.43 -12.82
N VAL A 92 0.83 3.66 -14.13
CA VAL A 92 -0.20 3.00 -14.93
C VAL A 92 0.03 1.49 -14.94
N SER A 93 1.28 1.06 -15.11
CA SER A 93 1.61 -0.37 -15.14
C SER A 93 1.20 -1.07 -13.85
N LEU A 94 1.54 -0.49 -12.70
CA LEU A 94 1.19 -1.10 -11.41
C LEU A 94 -0.31 -1.06 -11.17
N ALA A 95 -0.98 0.02 -11.56
CA ALA A 95 -2.42 0.12 -11.41
C ALA A 95 -3.14 -0.95 -12.25
N ARG A 96 -2.64 -1.23 -13.45
CA ARG A 96 -3.20 -2.30 -14.28
C ARG A 96 -3.01 -3.66 -13.65
N SER A 97 -1.86 -3.90 -13.03
CA SER A 97 -1.62 -5.15 -12.31
C SER A 97 -2.58 -5.28 -11.13
N ALA A 98 -2.80 -4.19 -10.40
CA ALA A 98 -3.76 -4.19 -9.29
C ALA A 98 -5.16 -4.47 -9.80
N LEU A 99 -5.55 -3.87 -10.92
CA LEU A 99 -6.86 -4.08 -11.52
C LEU A 99 -7.09 -5.55 -11.85
N ALA A 100 -6.10 -6.18 -12.47
CA ALA A 100 -6.21 -7.61 -12.83
C ALA A 100 -6.48 -8.46 -11.58
N ILE A 101 -5.80 -8.17 -10.48
CA ILE A 101 -6.01 -8.91 -9.25
C ILE A 101 -7.39 -8.66 -8.67
N PHE A 102 -7.82 -7.38 -8.63
CA PHE A 102 -9.13 -7.06 -8.08
C PHE A 102 -10.27 -7.64 -8.92
N GLU A 103 -10.09 -7.72 -10.24
CA GLU A 103 -11.07 -8.39 -11.10
C GLU A 103 -11.10 -9.89 -10.83
N GLU A 104 -9.92 -10.49 -10.67
CA GLU A 104 -9.80 -11.91 -10.37
C GLU A 104 -10.56 -12.30 -9.10
N ILE A 105 -10.43 -11.50 -8.04
CA ILE A 105 -11.07 -11.78 -6.76
C ILE A 105 -12.45 -11.11 -6.62
N GLU A 106 -12.92 -10.50 -7.70
CA GLU A 106 -14.25 -9.85 -7.76
C GLU A 106 -14.41 -8.79 -6.66
N SER A 107 -13.36 -8.01 -6.47
CA SER A 107 -13.36 -6.94 -5.47
C SER A 107 -13.98 -5.66 -6.03
N PRO A 108 -14.80 -4.95 -5.23
CA PRO A 108 -15.32 -3.64 -5.66
C PRO A 108 -14.20 -2.62 -5.87
N SER A 109 -13.01 -2.86 -5.36
CA SER A 109 -11.86 -1.98 -5.59
C SER A 109 -11.47 -1.88 -7.06
N ALA A 110 -11.87 -2.86 -7.88
CA ALA A 110 -11.61 -2.81 -9.33
C ALA A 110 -12.20 -1.54 -9.95
N GLU A 111 -13.37 -1.13 -9.51
CA GLU A 111 -14.03 0.08 -10.03
C GLU A 111 -13.20 1.32 -9.73
N THR A 112 -12.68 1.43 -8.51
CA THR A 112 -11.82 2.55 -8.12
C THR A 112 -10.58 2.63 -8.99
N VAL A 113 -9.95 1.49 -9.27
CA VAL A 113 -8.75 1.45 -10.10
C VAL A 113 -9.08 1.84 -11.54
N ARG A 114 -10.20 1.37 -12.08
CA ARG A 114 -10.61 1.74 -13.44
C ARG A 114 -10.78 3.24 -13.57
N LYS A 115 -11.41 3.87 -12.58
CA LYS A 115 -11.63 5.33 -12.60
C LYS A 115 -10.29 6.07 -12.56
N THR A 116 -9.38 5.60 -11.72
CA THR A 116 -8.06 6.21 -11.59
C THR A 116 -7.28 6.10 -12.90
N LEU A 117 -7.31 4.93 -13.53
CA LEU A 117 -6.64 4.71 -14.81
C LEU A 117 -7.22 5.63 -15.89
N ALA A 118 -8.54 5.80 -15.91
CA ALA A 118 -9.19 6.69 -16.87
C ALA A 118 -8.71 8.14 -16.67
N GLU A 119 -8.58 8.58 -15.43
CA GLU A 119 -8.08 9.92 -15.12
C GLU A 119 -6.63 10.11 -15.58
N TRP A 120 -5.85 9.06 -15.52
CA TRP A 120 -4.43 9.12 -15.91
C TRP A 120 -4.21 8.92 -17.40
N GLY A 121 -5.26 8.66 -18.16
CA GLY A 121 -5.16 8.41 -19.59
C GLY A 121 -4.68 7.01 -19.93
N GLY A 122 -4.73 6.13 -18.97
CA GLY A 122 -4.31 4.75 -19.15
C GLY A 122 -5.47 3.81 -19.07
#